data_eae8e673185b77ad19095440757c2369
#
_entry.id   eae8e673185b77ad19095440757c2369
#
_cell.length_a   1.000
_cell.length_b   1.000
_cell.length_c   1.000
_cell.angle_alpha   90.00
_cell.angle_beta   90.00
_cell.angle_gamma   90.00
#
_symmetry.space_group_name_H-M   'P 1'
#
loop_
_entity.id
_entity.type
_entity.pdbx_description
1 polymer ?
#
loop_
_entity_poly.entity_id
_entity_poly.type
_entity_poly.pdbx_seq_one_letter_code
_entity_poly.pdbx_strand_id
1 'polypeptide(L)'
;MILSHDNYYSEEANKEDMSVSQFKDFMKCEAAALAKLNGEYNDLDSQALLVGNFLHSYFESKAAHQSFIEDNSGTIYKKNGGMYQQFEKATEMIERLKQDAFFNFIYQGDKEVIVEGDLFGCKWKAKVDLVNHQK
;
A
#
# COMPACT_ATOMS: atom_id res chain seq x y z
N MET A 1 5.32 -15.00 14.05
CA MET A 1 6.05 -13.72 14.04
C MET A 1 5.11 -12.62 14.51
N ILE A 2 5.62 -11.57 15.18
CA ILE A 2 4.80 -10.37 15.47
C ILE A 2 4.92 -9.44 14.26
N LEU A 3 3.78 -9.14 13.62
CA LEU A 3 3.75 -8.24 12.48
C LEU A 3 3.92 -6.76 12.91
N SER A 4 4.69 -6.03 12.12
CA SER A 4 4.92 -4.60 12.25
C SER A 4 4.91 -3.95 10.86
N HIS A 5 4.91 -2.63 10.79
CA HIS A 5 5.00 -1.93 9.50
C HIS A 5 6.27 -2.29 8.72
N ASP A 6 7.37 -2.56 9.42
CA ASP A 6 8.66 -2.86 8.80
C ASP A 6 8.74 -4.25 8.19
N ASN A 7 8.02 -5.23 8.76
CA ASN A 7 8.10 -6.63 8.32
C ASN A 7 6.84 -7.14 7.62
N TYR A 8 5.77 -6.35 7.54
CA TYR A 8 4.47 -6.79 6.98
C TYR A 8 4.59 -7.39 5.57
N TYR A 9 5.49 -6.86 4.74
CA TYR A 9 5.72 -7.31 3.37
C TYR A 9 6.93 -8.23 3.21
N SER A 10 7.57 -8.64 4.30
CA SER A 10 8.71 -9.57 4.23
C SER A 10 8.30 -10.94 3.69
N GLU A 11 9.25 -11.68 3.13
CA GLU A 11 9.01 -13.03 2.63
C GLU A 11 8.55 -13.96 3.76
N GLU A 12 9.13 -13.84 4.95
CA GLU A 12 8.77 -14.62 6.13
C GLU A 12 7.31 -14.38 6.51
N ALA A 13 6.90 -13.10 6.62
CA ALA A 13 5.52 -12.75 6.94
C ALA A 13 4.54 -13.23 5.86
N ASN A 14 4.95 -13.18 4.58
CA ASN A 14 4.12 -13.65 3.47
C ASN A 14 4.00 -15.19 3.42
N LYS A 15 4.98 -15.93 3.94
CA LYS A 15 4.94 -17.39 4.05
C LYS A 15 4.16 -17.86 5.28
N GLU A 16 4.17 -17.09 6.36
CA GLU A 16 3.48 -17.42 7.61
C GLU A 16 2.00 -17.04 7.59
N ASP A 17 1.68 -15.87 7.03
CA ASP A 17 0.33 -15.29 7.05
C ASP A 17 -0.19 -15.01 5.63
N MET A 18 -1.41 -15.49 5.36
CA MET A 18 -2.11 -15.24 4.10
C MET A 18 -2.68 -13.81 4.07
N SER A 19 -2.47 -13.08 3.00
CA SER A 19 -3.18 -11.83 2.74
C SER A 19 -4.25 -11.99 1.66
N VAL A 20 -5.20 -11.06 1.61
CA VAL A 20 -6.25 -11.07 0.57
C VAL A 20 -5.66 -10.98 -0.84
N SER A 21 -4.60 -10.20 -1.04
CA SER A 21 -3.93 -10.10 -2.33
C SER A 21 -3.26 -11.41 -2.74
N GLN A 22 -2.56 -12.07 -1.82
CA GLN A 22 -1.99 -13.40 -2.07
C GLN A 22 -3.09 -14.42 -2.40
N PHE A 23 -4.18 -14.44 -1.64
CA PHE A 23 -5.31 -15.32 -1.92
C PHE A 23 -5.87 -15.11 -3.33
N LYS A 24 -6.04 -13.85 -3.75
CA LYS A 24 -6.47 -13.53 -5.12
C LYS A 24 -5.46 -13.98 -6.18
N ASP A 25 -4.17 -13.86 -5.92
CA ASP A 25 -3.12 -14.35 -6.81
C ASP A 25 -3.18 -15.88 -6.95
N PHE A 26 -3.35 -16.62 -5.85
CA PHE A 26 -3.55 -18.08 -5.87
C PHE A 26 -4.81 -18.49 -6.63
N MET A 27 -5.92 -17.77 -6.47
CA MET A 27 -7.15 -18.03 -7.22
C MET A 27 -7.00 -17.79 -8.73
N LYS A 28 -6.09 -16.91 -9.12
CA LYS A 28 -5.82 -16.54 -10.51
C LYS A 28 -4.89 -17.53 -11.21
N CYS A 29 -3.76 -17.84 -10.57
CA CYS A 29 -2.76 -18.79 -11.06
C CYS A 29 -1.88 -19.26 -9.90
N GLU A 30 -2.11 -20.48 -9.43
CA GLU A 30 -1.38 -21.07 -8.30
C GLU A 30 0.13 -21.12 -8.53
N ALA A 31 0.57 -21.52 -9.73
CA ALA A 31 1.99 -21.61 -10.06
C ALA A 31 2.70 -20.25 -10.01
N ALA A 32 2.06 -19.21 -10.54
CA ALA A 32 2.61 -17.85 -10.51
C ALA A 32 2.61 -17.26 -9.08
N ALA A 33 1.55 -17.51 -8.31
CA ALA A 33 1.45 -17.10 -6.91
C ALA A 33 2.53 -17.75 -6.05
N LEU A 34 2.80 -19.03 -6.27
CA LEU A 34 3.84 -19.77 -5.56
C LEU A 34 5.24 -19.27 -5.93
N ALA A 35 5.51 -19.03 -7.20
CA ALA A 35 6.78 -18.46 -7.67
C ALA A 35 7.02 -17.06 -7.06
N LYS A 36 5.98 -16.23 -6.98
CA LYS A 36 6.03 -14.92 -6.32
C LYS A 36 6.32 -15.05 -4.82
N LEU A 37 5.66 -15.99 -4.13
CA LEU A 37 5.86 -16.25 -2.70
C LEU A 37 7.29 -16.74 -2.40
N ASN A 38 7.90 -17.48 -3.32
CA ASN A 38 9.27 -17.97 -3.22
C ASN A 38 10.33 -16.95 -3.68
N GLY A 39 9.93 -15.76 -4.11
CA GLY A 39 10.85 -14.74 -4.60
C GLY A 39 11.41 -15.00 -6.01
N GLU A 40 10.88 -15.99 -6.72
CA GLU A 40 11.31 -16.35 -8.09
C GLU A 40 10.70 -15.42 -9.16
N TYR A 41 9.64 -14.73 -8.80
CA TYR A 41 8.91 -13.80 -9.66
C TYR A 41 8.45 -12.57 -8.88
N ASN A 42 8.75 -11.39 -9.41
CA ASN A 42 8.22 -10.13 -8.90
C ASN A 42 7.40 -9.45 -9.99
N ASP A 43 6.22 -8.97 -9.64
CA ASP A 43 5.51 -8.02 -10.51
C ASP A 43 6.37 -6.78 -10.66
N LEU A 44 6.64 -6.39 -11.91
CA LEU A 44 7.26 -5.10 -12.16
C LEU A 44 6.32 -4.02 -11.60
N ASP A 45 6.86 -3.13 -10.77
CA ASP A 45 6.11 -2.00 -10.23
C ASP A 45 5.50 -1.21 -11.38
N SER A 46 4.19 -1.38 -11.58
CA SER A 46 3.50 -0.62 -12.60
C SER A 46 3.48 0.85 -12.20
N GLN A 47 3.59 1.77 -13.16
CA GLN A 47 3.46 3.20 -12.87
C GLN A 47 2.14 3.53 -12.17
N ALA A 48 1.07 2.78 -12.47
CA ALA A 48 -0.22 2.93 -11.80
C ALA A 48 -0.14 2.60 -10.31
N LEU A 49 0.62 1.56 -9.94
CA LEU A 49 0.84 1.20 -8.53
C LEU A 49 1.64 2.30 -7.80
N LEU A 50 2.68 2.84 -8.44
CA LEU A 50 3.48 3.93 -7.86
C LEU A 50 2.65 5.21 -7.64
N VAL A 51 1.78 5.56 -8.58
CA VAL A 51 0.86 6.70 -8.43
C VAL A 51 -0.14 6.45 -7.30
N GLY A 52 -0.68 5.24 -7.20
CA GLY A 52 -1.55 4.83 -6.09
C GLY A 52 -0.84 4.95 -4.73
N ASN A 53 0.38 4.45 -4.63
CA ASN A 53 1.20 4.53 -3.42
C ASN A 53 1.58 5.98 -3.07
N PHE A 54 1.80 6.84 -4.06
CA PHE A 54 2.03 8.27 -3.85
C PHE A 54 0.83 8.95 -3.18
N LEU A 55 -0.37 8.69 -3.68
CA LEU A 55 -1.62 9.18 -3.07
C LEU A 55 -1.81 8.63 -1.65
N HIS A 56 -1.64 7.33 -1.50
CA HIS A 56 -1.85 6.61 -0.25
C HIS A 56 -0.92 7.10 0.86
N SER A 57 0.37 7.24 0.56
CA SER A 57 1.38 7.71 1.52
C SER A 57 1.08 9.12 2.04
N TYR A 58 0.51 10.00 1.19
CA TYR A 58 0.13 11.35 1.59
C TYR A 58 -0.91 11.36 2.71
N PHE A 59 -1.93 10.50 2.58
CA PHE A 59 -3.02 10.41 3.57
C PHE A 59 -2.65 9.54 4.78
N GLU A 60 -1.59 8.75 4.69
CA GLU A 60 -1.05 8.01 5.83
C GLU A 60 -0.39 8.95 6.84
N SER A 61 0.67 9.64 6.44
CA SER A 61 1.37 10.63 7.27
C SER A 61 2.34 11.48 6.43
N LYS A 62 2.74 12.63 6.96
CA LYS A 62 3.81 13.43 6.34
C LYS A 62 5.13 12.69 6.22
N ALA A 63 5.50 11.93 7.25
CA ALA A 63 6.74 11.15 7.27
C ALA A 63 6.71 10.04 6.22
N ALA A 64 5.61 9.29 6.10
CA ALA A 64 5.44 8.25 5.10
C ALA A 64 5.53 8.81 3.67
N HIS A 65 4.88 9.95 3.42
CA HIS A 65 4.90 10.58 2.10
C HIS A 65 6.29 11.12 1.74
N GLN A 66 6.98 11.73 2.69
CA GLN A 66 8.34 12.22 2.48
C GLN A 66 9.31 11.08 2.16
N SER A 67 9.26 9.99 2.93
CA SER A 67 10.05 8.79 2.68
C SER A 67 9.77 8.19 1.31
N PHE A 68 8.49 8.09 0.93
CA PHE A 68 8.10 7.60 -0.39
C PHE A 68 8.66 8.46 -1.53
N ILE A 69 8.63 9.79 -1.39
CA ILE A 69 9.19 10.73 -2.39
C ILE A 69 10.71 10.54 -2.50
N GLU A 70 11.40 10.44 -1.38
CA GLU A 70 12.86 10.25 -1.36
C GLU A 70 13.26 8.94 -2.03
N ASP A 71 12.59 7.84 -1.71
CA ASP A 71 12.86 6.51 -2.26
C ASP A 71 12.57 6.41 -3.77
N ASN A 72 11.64 7.21 -4.26
CA ASN A 72 11.17 7.16 -5.66
C ASN A 72 11.44 8.46 -6.45
N SER A 73 12.33 9.30 -6.00
CA SER A 73 12.57 10.62 -6.58
C SER A 73 12.89 10.58 -8.08
N GLY A 74 13.68 9.61 -8.53
CA GLY A 74 14.03 9.42 -9.94
C GLY A 74 12.85 9.01 -10.85
N THR A 75 11.78 8.47 -10.26
CA THR A 75 10.56 8.08 -10.97
C THR A 75 9.49 9.18 -10.92
N ILE A 76 9.48 9.97 -9.85
CA ILE A 76 8.52 11.07 -9.64
C ILE A 76 8.95 12.32 -10.39
N TYR A 77 10.22 12.66 -10.34
CA TYR A 77 10.77 13.90 -10.92
C TYR A 77 11.58 13.66 -12.17
N LYS A 78 11.44 14.59 -13.11
CA LYS A 78 12.27 14.68 -14.33
C LYS A 78 13.66 15.25 -13.97
N LYS A 79 14.64 15.03 -14.85
CA LYS A 79 16.00 15.57 -14.68
C LYS A 79 16.04 17.11 -14.58
N ASN A 80 15.05 17.81 -15.14
CA ASN A 80 14.92 19.26 -15.07
C ASN A 80 14.22 19.79 -13.80
N GLY A 81 13.90 18.90 -12.84
CA GLY A 81 13.26 19.22 -11.57
C GLY A 81 11.73 19.25 -11.59
N GLY A 82 11.10 19.13 -12.76
CA GLY A 82 9.63 19.03 -12.87
C GLY A 82 9.14 17.62 -12.54
N MET A 83 7.89 17.53 -12.11
CA MET A 83 7.23 16.25 -11.83
C MET A 83 6.75 15.60 -13.14
N TYR A 84 6.66 14.26 -13.20
CA TYR A 84 5.99 13.58 -14.31
C TYR A 84 4.47 13.79 -14.22
N GLN A 85 3.81 13.88 -15.37
CA GLN A 85 2.37 14.26 -15.47
C GLN A 85 1.44 13.42 -14.60
N GLN A 86 1.69 12.12 -14.47
CA GLN A 86 0.87 11.25 -13.62
C GLN A 86 0.94 11.63 -12.14
N PHE A 87 2.08 12.09 -11.65
CA PHE A 87 2.24 12.58 -10.28
C PHE A 87 1.72 14.00 -10.09
N GLU A 88 1.80 14.85 -11.12
CA GLU A 88 1.13 16.16 -11.13
C GLU A 88 -0.39 15.98 -10.96
N LYS A 89 -1.00 15.07 -11.72
CA LYS A 89 -2.42 14.72 -11.58
C LYS A 89 -2.74 14.13 -10.21
N ALA A 90 -1.87 13.30 -9.66
CA ALA A 90 -2.04 12.77 -8.30
C ALA A 90 -2.02 13.90 -7.26
N THR A 91 -1.15 14.89 -7.43
CA THR A 91 -1.11 16.08 -6.56
C THR A 91 -2.40 16.90 -6.65
N GLU A 92 -2.96 17.07 -7.84
CA GLU A 92 -4.27 17.73 -8.04
C GLU A 92 -5.40 16.94 -7.34
N MET A 93 -5.38 15.61 -7.40
CA MET A 93 -6.33 14.75 -6.68
C MET A 93 -6.21 14.92 -5.16
N ILE A 94 -4.99 14.98 -4.63
CA ILE A 94 -4.74 15.24 -3.20
C ILE A 94 -5.35 16.59 -2.80
N GLU A 95 -5.09 17.66 -3.54
CA GLU A 95 -5.62 18.99 -3.24
C GLU A 95 -7.16 19.01 -3.27
N ARG A 96 -7.76 18.30 -4.21
CA ARG A 96 -9.22 18.16 -4.29
C ARG A 96 -9.78 17.41 -3.07
N LEU A 97 -9.17 16.31 -2.66
CA LEU A 97 -9.60 15.53 -1.50
C LEU A 97 -9.44 16.31 -0.19
N LYS A 98 -8.39 17.12 -0.07
CA LYS A 98 -8.20 18.01 1.10
C LYS A 98 -9.34 19.01 1.26
N GLN A 99 -9.97 19.43 0.18
CA GLN A 99 -11.07 20.38 0.18
C GLN A 99 -12.45 19.71 0.30
N ASP A 100 -12.52 18.39 0.18
CA ASP A 100 -13.77 17.64 0.26
C ASP A 100 -14.18 17.46 1.73
N ALA A 101 -15.29 18.10 2.12
CA ALA A 101 -15.79 18.06 3.48
C ALA A 101 -16.26 16.66 3.89
N PHE A 102 -16.85 15.89 2.97
CA PHE A 102 -17.29 14.53 3.25
C PHE A 102 -16.10 13.59 3.43
N PHE A 103 -15.09 13.67 2.56
CA PHE A 103 -13.86 12.91 2.71
C PHE A 103 -13.19 13.19 4.06
N ASN A 104 -13.02 14.46 4.42
CA ASN A 104 -12.42 14.85 5.69
C ASN A 104 -13.22 14.39 6.90
N PHE A 105 -14.54 14.30 6.77
CA PHE A 105 -15.42 13.79 7.84
C PHE A 105 -15.27 12.27 8.02
N ILE A 106 -15.21 11.49 6.94
CA ILE A 106 -15.10 10.02 7.03
C ILE A 106 -13.68 9.53 7.26
N TYR A 107 -12.67 10.26 6.77
CA TYR A 107 -11.26 9.86 6.84
C TYR A 107 -10.59 10.28 8.15
N GLN A 108 -11.19 9.87 9.26
CA GLN A 108 -10.71 10.11 10.63
C GLN A 108 -10.61 8.80 11.40
N GLY A 109 -9.45 8.53 11.97
CA GLY A 109 -9.19 7.32 12.76
C GLY A 109 -7.74 6.89 12.67
N ASP A 110 -7.48 5.69 13.17
CA ASP A 110 -6.17 5.07 13.12
C ASP A 110 -5.88 4.58 11.70
N LYS A 111 -4.70 4.89 11.19
CA LYS A 111 -4.29 4.60 9.82
C LYS A 111 -3.32 3.44 9.77
N GLU A 112 -3.39 2.68 8.65
CA GLU A 112 -2.47 1.57 8.38
C GLU A 112 -2.45 0.51 9.51
N VAL A 113 -3.63 0.20 10.05
CA VAL A 113 -3.76 -0.74 11.17
C VAL A 113 -3.53 -2.15 10.70
N ILE A 114 -2.54 -2.83 11.27
CA ILE A 114 -2.27 -4.24 11.01
C ILE A 114 -3.19 -5.08 11.89
N VAL A 115 -3.91 -6.01 11.25
CA VAL A 115 -4.76 -6.99 11.93
C VAL A 115 -4.37 -8.40 11.50
N GLU A 116 -4.43 -9.33 12.45
CA GLU A 116 -4.14 -10.73 12.27
C GLU A 116 -5.31 -11.56 12.78
N GLY A 117 -5.53 -12.72 12.19
CA GLY A 117 -6.58 -13.63 12.65
C GLY A 117 -6.50 -14.99 11.98
N ASP A 118 -7.12 -15.98 12.61
CA ASP A 118 -7.24 -17.32 12.07
C ASP A 118 -8.56 -17.48 11.32
N LEU A 119 -8.49 -17.86 10.06
CA LEU A 119 -9.64 -18.07 9.21
C LEU A 119 -9.42 -19.28 8.31
N PHE A 120 -10.38 -20.20 8.26
CA PHE A 120 -10.31 -21.44 7.47
C PHE A 120 -9.07 -22.31 7.73
N GLY A 121 -8.58 -22.32 8.97
CA GLY A 121 -7.40 -23.08 9.36
C GLY A 121 -6.05 -22.50 8.94
N CYS A 122 -6.05 -21.27 8.43
CA CYS A 122 -4.85 -20.52 8.08
C CYS A 122 -4.78 -19.22 8.86
N LYS A 123 -3.57 -18.76 9.11
CA LYS A 123 -3.35 -17.41 9.63
C LYS A 123 -3.52 -16.38 8.51
N TRP A 124 -4.19 -15.30 8.82
CA TRP A 124 -4.43 -14.21 7.89
C TRP A 124 -3.92 -12.91 8.45
N LYS A 125 -3.43 -12.07 7.56
CA LYS A 125 -3.04 -10.69 7.86
C LYS A 125 -3.75 -9.72 6.93
N ALA A 126 -4.07 -8.55 7.46
CA ALA A 126 -4.54 -7.41 6.67
C ALA A 126 -3.93 -6.13 7.22
N LYS A 127 -3.71 -5.17 6.32
CA LYS A 127 -3.33 -3.81 6.66
C LYS A 127 -4.48 -2.92 6.24
N VAL A 128 -5.18 -2.37 7.22
CA VAL A 128 -6.40 -1.60 7.03
C VAL A 128 -6.04 -0.13 6.95
N ASP A 129 -6.39 0.52 5.85
CA ASP A 129 -6.02 1.92 5.57
C ASP A 129 -6.52 2.88 6.64
N LEU A 130 -7.71 2.63 7.18
CA LEU A 130 -8.33 3.45 8.20
C LEU A 130 -9.27 2.64 9.09
N VAL A 131 -9.13 2.80 10.39
CA VAL A 131 -10.05 2.24 11.39
C VAL A 131 -10.61 3.38 12.25
N ASN A 132 -11.92 3.55 12.21
CA ASN A 132 -12.61 4.49 13.08
C ASN A 132 -13.45 3.74 14.12
N HIS A 133 -13.05 3.83 15.38
CA HIS A 133 -13.71 3.13 16.48
C HIS A 133 -14.99 3.80 16.96
N GLN A 134 -15.34 4.99 16.46
CA GLN A 134 -16.49 5.78 16.88
C GLN A 134 -17.65 5.80 15.87
N LYS A 135 -17.46 5.25 14.69
CA LYS A 135 -18.45 5.30 13.59
C LYS A 135 -18.77 3.92 13.06
#